data_a6d958e4deaccfa9275a0e9467b46bc0
#
_entry.id   a6d958e4deaccfa9275a0e9467b46bc0
#
_cell.length_a   1.000
_cell.length_b   1.000
_cell.length_c   1.000
_cell.angle_alpha   90.00
_cell.angle_beta   90.00
_cell.angle_gamma   90.00
#
_symmetry.space_group_name_H-M   'P 1'
#
loop_
_entity.id
_entity.type
_entity.pdbx_description
1 polymer ?
#
loop_
_entity_poly.entity_id
_entity_poly.type
_entity_poly.pdbx_seq_one_letter_code
_entity_poly.pdbx_strand_id
1 'polypeptide(L)'
;MSRLVLPILFLIVVFEIIYPQPALAGLPVKYLPGFEGSLPFQLETGYIGVGEADEVQLFYYFIKSQSNPKIDPLIYWFTGGPGCSPLSAILYELGPVTLDIRAYNGSLPTLSLNPYAYTKVANMIFVDLPVGTGFSYATTQKANYSDDLQSAHYAYEFLRKWFVEHQEYLKNPFYVAGDSYSGITVPIVTEVISNGIDMGIKPWINLKSSVNNCEGEYLHNGPTNSLCSSDMIMIEWLVKDIYQYNILEPPCELASYESRRSLIENIQKLKNPATHSGIKCRGQWHDLGLIWANDKNVQDALHVRKKTNGAWEECRSNISFGAIIDNTIPYHENLSRKGFRSLIYSGDHDMVVPFISTEAWITSLNYPIVVDWKPWIVDGQVAGYTRSYSNQMTFATVKGGGHTAPESKPVECFSMLKRWLSYEPL
;
A
#
# COMPACT_ATOMS: atom_id res chain seq x y z
N MET A 1 34.96 -23.86 -75.22
CA MET A 1 34.95 -22.71 -74.28
C MET A 1 33.62 -22.71 -73.62
N SER A 2 33.55 -23.35 -72.46
CA SER A 2 32.35 -23.51 -71.67
C SER A 2 32.41 -22.47 -70.53
N ARG A 3 31.45 -21.53 -70.48
CA ARG A 3 31.32 -20.59 -69.35
C ARG A 3 30.44 -21.20 -68.26
N LEU A 4 31.05 -21.54 -67.11
CA LEU A 4 30.34 -21.82 -65.88
C LEU A 4 29.74 -20.51 -65.36
N VAL A 5 28.40 -20.54 -65.25
CA VAL A 5 27.65 -19.52 -64.48
C VAL A 5 27.42 -20.03 -63.08
N LEU A 6 28.07 -19.46 -62.09
CA LEU A 6 27.81 -19.75 -60.65
C LEU A 6 26.56 -18.98 -60.22
N PRO A 7 25.56 -19.64 -59.61
CA PRO A 7 24.47 -18.91 -58.99
C PRO A 7 24.92 -18.37 -57.61
N ILE A 8 24.87 -17.07 -57.44
CA ILE A 8 25.06 -16.39 -56.16
C ILE A 8 23.79 -16.62 -55.33
N LEU A 9 23.88 -17.51 -54.34
CA LEU A 9 22.86 -17.67 -53.32
C LEU A 9 22.91 -16.47 -52.39
N PHE A 10 21.96 -15.56 -52.50
CA PHE A 10 21.73 -14.51 -51.51
C PHE A 10 21.11 -15.15 -50.26
N LEU A 11 21.91 -15.36 -49.21
CA LEU A 11 21.45 -15.70 -47.88
C LEU A 11 20.82 -14.43 -47.27
N ILE A 12 19.50 -14.29 -47.35
CA ILE A 12 18.77 -13.29 -46.60
C ILE A 12 18.76 -13.77 -45.16
N VAL A 13 19.68 -13.31 -44.34
CA VAL A 13 19.60 -13.42 -42.88
C VAL A 13 18.54 -12.40 -42.43
N VAL A 14 17.34 -12.89 -42.22
CA VAL A 14 16.31 -12.10 -41.53
C VAL A 14 16.77 -12.01 -40.06
N PHE A 15 17.40 -10.89 -39.72
CA PHE A 15 17.51 -10.49 -38.33
C PHE A 15 16.07 -10.19 -37.86
N GLU A 16 15.44 -11.15 -37.22
CA GLU A 16 14.32 -10.83 -36.32
C GLU A 16 14.88 -9.90 -35.26
N ILE A 17 14.71 -8.62 -35.47
CA ILE A 17 14.84 -7.63 -34.41
C ILE A 17 13.72 -8.03 -33.45
N ILE A 18 14.08 -8.74 -32.39
CA ILE A 18 13.22 -8.94 -31.22
C ILE A 18 13.11 -7.53 -30.63
N TYR A 19 12.13 -6.77 -31.12
CA TYR A 19 11.66 -5.62 -30.38
C TYR A 19 11.19 -6.19 -29.04
N PRO A 20 11.74 -5.75 -27.89
CA PRO A 20 11.11 -6.06 -26.63
C PRO A 20 9.66 -5.63 -26.80
N GLN A 21 8.74 -6.56 -26.65
CA GLN A 21 7.32 -6.21 -26.68
C GLN A 21 7.18 -5.05 -25.68
N PRO A 22 6.60 -3.91 -26.07
CA PRO A 22 6.36 -2.86 -25.10
C PRO A 22 5.64 -3.52 -23.93
N ALA A 23 6.16 -3.33 -22.72
CA ALA A 23 5.47 -3.76 -21.52
C ALA A 23 4.06 -3.23 -21.69
N LEU A 24 3.07 -4.12 -21.82
CA LEU A 24 1.71 -3.69 -22.12
C LEU A 24 1.33 -2.70 -21.03
N ALA A 25 1.06 -1.44 -21.43
CA ALA A 25 0.38 -0.48 -20.58
C ALA A 25 -0.73 -1.22 -19.86
N GLY A 26 -0.96 -0.89 -18.59
CA GLY A 26 -1.99 -1.55 -17.82
C GLY A 26 -3.33 -1.53 -18.55
N LEU A 27 -4.16 -2.48 -18.27
CA LEU A 27 -5.43 -2.64 -18.94
C LEU A 27 -6.53 -1.91 -18.15
N PRO A 28 -7.42 -1.15 -18.84
CA PRO A 28 -8.51 -0.45 -18.16
C PRO A 28 -9.57 -1.41 -17.66
N VAL A 29 -9.94 -1.26 -16.40
CA VAL A 29 -11.04 -1.99 -15.76
C VAL A 29 -12.30 -1.13 -15.81
N LYS A 30 -13.31 -1.57 -16.57
CA LYS A 30 -14.57 -0.85 -16.72
C LYS A 30 -15.68 -1.34 -15.79
N TYR A 31 -15.60 -2.59 -15.39
CA TYR A 31 -16.58 -3.26 -14.54
C TYR A 31 -15.87 -4.09 -13.50
N LEU A 32 -16.39 -4.08 -12.27
CA LEU A 32 -15.95 -4.96 -11.21
C LEU A 32 -17.12 -5.83 -10.75
N PRO A 33 -16.98 -7.13 -10.67
CA PRO A 33 -18.01 -7.99 -10.11
C PRO A 33 -18.38 -7.55 -8.68
N GLY A 34 -19.65 -7.47 -8.38
CA GLY A 34 -20.18 -6.93 -7.14
C GLY A 34 -20.51 -5.43 -7.18
N PHE A 35 -20.04 -4.67 -8.18
CA PHE A 35 -20.43 -3.29 -8.43
C PHE A 35 -21.52 -3.21 -9.50
N GLU A 36 -22.57 -2.41 -9.26
CA GLU A 36 -23.67 -2.26 -10.20
C GLU A 36 -23.31 -1.28 -11.34
N GLY A 37 -23.30 -1.78 -12.57
CA GLY A 37 -22.98 -1.00 -13.75
C GLY A 37 -21.48 -0.79 -13.98
N SER A 38 -21.15 0.21 -14.79
CA SER A 38 -19.76 0.60 -15.05
C SER A 38 -19.19 1.43 -13.90
N LEU A 39 -17.87 1.30 -13.68
CA LEU A 39 -17.18 2.12 -12.69
C LEU A 39 -17.27 3.62 -13.05
N PRO A 40 -17.68 4.50 -12.12
CA PRO A 40 -17.75 5.94 -12.36
C PRO A 40 -16.38 6.63 -12.26
N PHE A 41 -15.29 5.88 -12.12
CA PHE A 41 -13.90 6.32 -12.05
C PHE A 41 -13.05 5.47 -13.00
N GLN A 42 -11.82 5.93 -13.29
CA GLN A 42 -10.90 5.19 -14.16
C GLN A 42 -9.95 4.36 -13.31
N LEU A 43 -10.00 3.06 -13.49
CA LEU A 43 -9.11 2.07 -12.89
C LEU A 43 -8.34 1.38 -14.01
N GLU A 44 -7.05 1.21 -13.80
CA GLU A 44 -6.14 0.43 -14.62
C GLU A 44 -5.41 -0.57 -13.73
N THR A 45 -5.18 -1.77 -14.24
CA THR A 45 -4.42 -2.81 -13.56
C THR A 45 -3.46 -3.48 -14.52
N GLY A 46 -2.36 -4.00 -14.01
CA GLY A 46 -1.37 -4.67 -14.86
C GLY A 46 -0.18 -5.20 -14.08
N TYR A 47 0.82 -5.63 -14.82
CA TYR A 47 2.09 -6.11 -14.28
C TYR A 47 3.24 -5.32 -14.89
N ILE A 48 4.19 -4.93 -14.04
CA ILE A 48 5.48 -4.40 -14.48
C ILE A 48 6.56 -5.32 -13.96
N GLY A 49 7.41 -5.81 -14.88
CA GLY A 49 8.58 -6.60 -14.55
C GLY A 49 9.69 -5.72 -13.97
N VAL A 50 10.36 -6.20 -12.92
CA VAL A 50 11.52 -5.57 -12.29
C VAL A 50 12.60 -6.61 -12.01
N GLY A 51 13.84 -6.17 -11.75
CA GLY A 51 15.01 -7.02 -11.62
C GLY A 51 15.73 -7.22 -12.95
N GLU A 52 16.89 -7.90 -12.94
CA GLU A 52 17.81 -7.98 -14.10
C GLU A 52 17.17 -8.51 -15.39
N ALA A 53 16.22 -9.43 -15.30
CA ALA A 53 15.53 -10.05 -16.42
C ALA A 53 14.01 -9.95 -16.30
N ASP A 54 13.49 -8.93 -15.63
CA ASP A 54 12.07 -8.78 -15.30
C ASP A 54 11.50 -10.01 -14.55
N GLU A 55 12.36 -10.69 -13.77
CA GLU A 55 12.01 -11.92 -13.07
C GLU A 55 11.03 -11.71 -11.92
N VAL A 56 10.86 -10.51 -11.43
CA VAL A 56 9.81 -10.12 -10.48
C VAL A 56 8.72 -9.37 -11.22
N GLN A 57 7.51 -9.86 -11.14
CA GLN A 57 6.34 -9.28 -11.80
C GLN A 57 5.46 -8.62 -10.73
N LEU A 58 5.53 -7.29 -10.64
CA LEU A 58 4.76 -6.51 -9.67
C LEU A 58 3.40 -6.16 -10.24
N PHE A 59 2.36 -6.57 -9.54
CA PHE A 59 0.98 -6.21 -9.87
C PHE A 59 0.63 -4.85 -9.29
N TYR A 60 -0.11 -4.04 -10.06
CA TYR A 60 -0.49 -2.72 -9.62
C TYR A 60 -1.94 -2.37 -9.95
N TYR A 61 -2.44 -1.41 -9.21
CA TYR A 61 -3.70 -0.73 -9.45
C TYR A 61 -3.38 0.76 -9.60
N PHE A 62 -3.85 1.35 -10.71
CA PHE A 62 -3.77 2.79 -10.90
C PHE A 62 -5.17 3.37 -11.02
N ILE A 63 -5.50 4.28 -10.11
CA ILE A 63 -6.83 4.91 -10.05
C ILE A 63 -6.64 6.40 -10.24
N LYS A 64 -7.25 6.93 -11.32
CA LYS A 64 -7.15 8.36 -11.63
C LYS A 64 -7.97 9.19 -10.66
N SER A 65 -7.51 10.39 -10.39
CA SER A 65 -8.29 11.38 -9.64
C SER A 65 -9.67 11.58 -10.29
N GLN A 66 -10.69 11.66 -9.44
CA GLN A 66 -12.07 11.93 -9.84
C GLN A 66 -12.33 13.44 -10.01
N SER A 67 -11.36 14.30 -9.65
CA SER A 67 -11.40 15.76 -9.82
C SER A 67 -10.71 16.16 -11.12
N ASN A 68 -9.40 16.33 -11.09
CA ASN A 68 -8.60 16.71 -12.26
C ASN A 68 -7.30 15.90 -12.37
N PRO A 69 -7.33 14.69 -12.99
CA PRO A 69 -6.16 13.81 -13.02
C PRO A 69 -4.92 14.46 -13.66
N LYS A 70 -5.06 15.48 -14.51
CA LYS A 70 -3.93 16.12 -15.20
C LYS A 70 -3.08 16.99 -14.30
N ILE A 71 -3.64 17.50 -13.19
CA ILE A 71 -2.95 18.44 -12.29
C ILE A 71 -2.95 18.00 -10.84
N ASP A 72 -3.89 17.14 -10.44
CA ASP A 72 -3.97 16.63 -9.07
C ASP A 72 -2.74 15.80 -8.73
N PRO A 73 -2.32 15.78 -7.46
CA PRO A 73 -1.18 14.98 -7.02
C PRO A 73 -1.25 13.53 -7.47
N LEU A 74 -0.09 12.91 -7.66
CA LEU A 74 0.07 11.47 -7.85
C LEU A 74 0.67 10.89 -6.58
N ILE A 75 -0.04 9.99 -5.92
CA ILE A 75 0.38 9.32 -4.69
C ILE A 75 0.73 7.87 -4.99
N TYR A 76 1.93 7.45 -4.62
CA TYR A 76 2.41 6.08 -4.64
C TYR A 76 2.23 5.49 -3.25
N TRP A 77 1.25 4.60 -3.11
CA TRP A 77 0.83 4.05 -1.82
C TRP A 77 1.40 2.65 -1.58
N PHE A 78 1.95 2.45 -0.38
CA PHE A 78 2.40 1.18 0.14
C PHE A 78 1.54 0.74 1.34
N THR A 79 1.16 -0.53 1.38
CA THR A 79 0.47 -1.13 2.53
C THR A 79 1.46 -1.94 3.34
N GLY A 80 1.29 -1.94 4.65
CA GLY A 80 2.24 -2.52 5.59
C GLY A 80 2.35 -4.05 5.58
N GLY A 81 2.48 -4.62 6.74
CA GLY A 81 2.67 -6.06 6.96
C GLY A 81 4.04 -6.36 7.56
N PRO A 82 5.18 -6.60 6.81
CA PRO A 82 5.27 -6.65 5.34
C PRO A 82 4.46 -7.79 4.73
N GLY A 83 4.07 -7.61 3.45
CA GLY A 83 3.34 -8.64 2.70
C GLY A 83 1.82 -8.46 2.67
N CYS A 84 1.29 -7.31 3.13
CA CYS A 84 -0.12 -6.98 2.96
C CYS A 84 -0.37 -6.33 1.59
N SER A 85 -1.43 -6.81 0.91
CA SER A 85 -1.80 -6.31 -0.41
C SER A 85 -2.53 -4.98 -0.30
N PRO A 86 -2.15 -3.95 -1.08
CA PRO A 86 -2.86 -2.68 -1.10
C PRO A 86 -4.29 -2.77 -1.66
N LEU A 87 -4.73 -3.94 -2.12
CA LEU A 87 -6.15 -4.17 -2.39
C LEU A 87 -6.97 -4.01 -1.11
N SER A 88 -6.42 -4.32 0.08
CA SER A 88 -7.08 -4.03 1.36
C SER A 88 -7.28 -2.53 1.55
N ALA A 89 -6.25 -1.70 1.31
CA ALA A 89 -6.37 -0.25 1.38
C ALA A 89 -7.41 0.30 0.38
N ILE A 90 -7.54 -0.32 -0.80
CA ILE A 90 -8.56 0.06 -1.79
C ILE A 90 -9.97 -0.28 -1.30
N LEU A 91 -10.17 -1.43 -0.65
CA LEU A 91 -11.49 -1.93 -0.26
C LEU A 91 -11.98 -1.41 1.10
N TYR A 92 -11.06 -1.10 2.03
CA TYR A 92 -11.44 -0.81 3.42
C TYR A 92 -11.08 0.60 3.88
N GLU A 93 -10.08 1.23 3.26
CA GLU A 93 -9.53 2.46 3.82
C GLU A 93 -9.80 3.68 2.96
N LEU A 94 -9.16 3.76 1.80
CA LEU A 94 -9.04 5.02 1.05
C LEU A 94 -9.32 4.93 -0.45
N GLY A 95 -9.64 3.74 -0.95
CA GLY A 95 -10.02 3.54 -2.35
C GLY A 95 -11.44 4.02 -2.68
N PRO A 96 -11.79 4.06 -3.97
CA PRO A 96 -13.07 4.60 -4.41
C PRO A 96 -14.27 3.66 -4.19
N VAL A 97 -14.03 2.42 -3.84
CA VAL A 97 -15.06 1.41 -3.54
C VAL A 97 -14.83 0.79 -2.16
N THR A 98 -15.89 0.33 -1.54
CA THR A 98 -15.88 -0.44 -0.31
C THR A 98 -16.86 -1.60 -0.39
N LEU A 99 -16.62 -2.65 0.39
CA LEU A 99 -17.51 -3.80 0.47
C LEU A 99 -18.76 -3.46 1.30
N ASP A 100 -19.94 -3.77 0.78
CA ASP A 100 -21.19 -3.59 1.50
C ASP A 100 -21.49 -4.81 2.39
N ILE A 101 -21.21 -4.64 3.68
CA ILE A 101 -21.43 -5.67 4.69
C ILE A 101 -22.92 -6.02 4.84
N ARG A 102 -23.82 -5.02 4.71
CA ARG A 102 -25.24 -5.17 5.02
C ARG A 102 -25.97 -5.97 3.94
N ALA A 103 -25.48 -5.92 2.71
CA ALA A 103 -26.06 -6.60 1.56
C ALA A 103 -25.54 -8.04 1.37
N TYR A 104 -24.59 -8.50 2.21
CA TYR A 104 -24.01 -9.82 2.02
C TYR A 104 -25.00 -10.94 2.36
N ASN A 105 -25.26 -11.80 1.37
CA ASN A 105 -26.22 -12.89 1.42
C ASN A 105 -25.61 -14.29 1.19
N GLY A 106 -24.27 -14.40 1.30
CA GLY A 106 -23.54 -15.64 1.04
C GLY A 106 -23.07 -15.83 -0.41
N SER A 107 -23.42 -14.90 -1.32
CA SER A 107 -22.95 -14.86 -2.70
C SER A 107 -21.65 -14.03 -2.82
N LEU A 108 -21.32 -13.54 -4.02
CA LEU A 108 -20.22 -12.59 -4.19
C LEU A 108 -20.54 -11.29 -3.44
N PRO A 109 -19.62 -10.78 -2.59
CA PRO A 109 -19.79 -9.50 -1.91
C PRO A 109 -20.06 -8.35 -2.88
N THR A 110 -20.96 -7.46 -2.51
CA THR A 110 -21.27 -6.25 -3.30
C THR A 110 -20.36 -5.10 -2.93
N LEU A 111 -20.10 -4.23 -3.91
CA LEU A 111 -19.29 -3.03 -3.77
C LEU A 111 -20.18 -1.78 -3.81
N SER A 112 -19.87 -0.81 -2.97
CA SER A 112 -20.46 0.52 -2.99
C SER A 112 -19.38 1.60 -3.11
N LEU A 113 -19.76 2.82 -3.49
CA LEU A 113 -18.81 3.93 -3.59
C LEU A 113 -18.40 4.43 -2.20
N ASN A 114 -17.10 4.68 -2.03
CA ASN A 114 -16.56 5.34 -0.85
C ASN A 114 -16.65 6.88 -1.03
N PRO A 115 -17.44 7.59 -0.21
CA PRO A 115 -17.55 9.05 -0.29
C PRO A 115 -16.28 9.79 0.15
N TYR A 116 -15.36 9.12 0.85
CA TYR A 116 -14.12 9.70 1.39
C TYR A 116 -12.86 9.15 0.73
N ALA A 117 -12.99 8.62 -0.49
CA ALA A 117 -11.87 8.10 -1.25
C ALA A 117 -10.80 9.17 -1.52
N TYR A 118 -9.54 8.83 -1.34
CA TYR A 118 -8.41 9.72 -1.64
C TYR A 118 -8.33 10.06 -3.13
N THR A 119 -8.89 9.21 -3.98
CA THR A 119 -9.02 9.45 -5.43
C THR A 119 -9.93 10.65 -5.78
N LYS A 120 -10.61 11.25 -4.82
CA LYS A 120 -11.32 12.52 -5.03
C LYS A 120 -10.41 13.75 -5.11
N VAL A 121 -9.17 13.63 -4.66
CA VAL A 121 -8.18 14.73 -4.60
C VAL A 121 -6.81 14.36 -5.14
N ALA A 122 -6.57 13.09 -5.50
CA ALA A 122 -5.28 12.60 -5.99
C ALA A 122 -5.45 11.45 -6.98
N ASN A 123 -4.46 11.28 -7.86
CA ASN A 123 -4.24 10.03 -8.58
C ASN A 123 -3.51 9.06 -7.64
N MET A 124 -3.85 7.78 -7.69
CA MET A 124 -3.29 6.79 -6.77
C MET A 124 -2.69 5.61 -7.53
N ILE A 125 -1.43 5.28 -7.24
CA ILE A 125 -0.79 4.02 -7.64
C ILE A 125 -0.65 3.16 -6.39
N PHE A 126 -1.13 1.92 -6.47
CA PHE A 126 -1.00 0.89 -5.44
C PHE A 126 -0.24 -0.29 -6.05
N VAL A 127 0.76 -0.82 -5.35
CA VAL A 127 1.59 -1.93 -5.86
C VAL A 127 1.66 -3.04 -4.83
N ASP A 128 1.35 -4.25 -5.23
CA ASP A 128 1.58 -5.46 -4.43
C ASP A 128 3.09 -5.66 -4.25
N LEU A 129 3.65 -5.18 -3.12
CA LEU A 129 5.06 -5.23 -2.76
C LEU A 129 5.22 -5.54 -1.27
N PRO A 130 6.21 -6.34 -0.85
CA PRO A 130 7.29 -6.98 -1.62
C PRO A 130 6.83 -8.14 -2.54
N VAL A 131 7.79 -8.76 -3.24
CA VAL A 131 7.50 -9.91 -4.10
C VAL A 131 6.78 -11.04 -3.32
N GLY A 132 5.76 -11.62 -3.94
CA GLY A 132 4.90 -12.63 -3.29
C GLY A 132 3.66 -12.04 -2.61
N THR A 133 3.58 -10.73 -2.42
CA THR A 133 2.39 -10.05 -1.91
C THR A 133 1.27 -10.04 -2.95
N GLY A 134 0.02 -10.22 -2.52
CA GLY A 134 -1.17 -10.13 -3.36
C GLY A 134 -1.05 -10.95 -4.65
N PHE A 135 -1.10 -10.28 -5.79
CA PHE A 135 -0.98 -10.91 -7.10
C PHE A 135 0.43 -10.80 -7.71
N SER A 136 1.39 -10.17 -7.03
CA SER A 136 2.79 -10.08 -7.46
C SER A 136 3.52 -11.40 -7.26
N TYR A 137 4.39 -11.77 -8.20
CA TYR A 137 5.11 -13.05 -8.17
C TYR A 137 6.50 -12.97 -8.80
N ALA A 138 7.34 -13.96 -8.49
CA ALA A 138 8.61 -14.16 -9.17
C ALA A 138 8.51 -15.30 -10.21
N THR A 139 9.23 -15.16 -11.31
CA THR A 139 9.33 -16.18 -12.36
C THR A 139 10.42 -17.21 -12.04
N THR A 140 11.31 -16.91 -11.10
CA THR A 140 12.39 -17.80 -10.65
C THR A 140 12.37 -17.95 -9.13
N GLN A 141 12.86 -19.07 -8.62
CA GLN A 141 12.94 -19.31 -7.19
C GLN A 141 13.88 -18.31 -6.47
N LYS A 142 14.97 -17.92 -7.13
CA LYS A 142 15.92 -16.95 -6.59
C LYS A 142 15.28 -15.58 -6.38
N ALA A 143 14.44 -15.15 -7.30
CA ALA A 143 13.77 -13.86 -7.26
C ALA A 143 12.60 -13.79 -6.26
N ASN A 144 12.22 -14.90 -5.60
CA ASN A 144 11.20 -14.91 -4.56
C ASN A 144 11.67 -14.25 -3.25
N TYR A 145 12.98 -14.13 -3.03
CA TYR A 145 13.52 -13.42 -1.87
C TYR A 145 13.69 -11.94 -2.18
N SER A 146 13.35 -11.09 -1.23
CA SER A 146 13.71 -9.68 -1.20
C SER A 146 13.89 -9.20 0.24
N ASP A 147 14.44 -8.00 0.39
CA ASP A 147 14.56 -7.28 1.67
C ASP A 147 14.09 -5.83 1.51
N ASP A 148 14.18 -5.03 2.58
CA ASP A 148 13.75 -3.62 2.57
C ASP A 148 14.41 -2.81 1.46
N LEU A 149 15.73 -2.95 1.29
CA LEU A 149 16.48 -2.17 0.30
C LEU A 149 16.20 -2.64 -1.12
N GLN A 150 16.17 -3.94 -1.34
CA GLN A 150 15.86 -4.50 -2.66
C GLN A 150 14.43 -4.17 -3.06
N SER A 151 13.47 -4.24 -2.14
CA SER A 151 12.08 -3.86 -2.39
C SER A 151 11.95 -2.38 -2.73
N ALA A 152 12.71 -1.51 -2.06
CA ALA A 152 12.74 -0.08 -2.40
C ALA A 152 13.32 0.18 -3.80
N HIS A 153 14.36 -0.56 -4.21
CA HIS A 153 14.88 -0.50 -5.57
C HIS A 153 13.88 -1.01 -6.60
N TYR A 154 13.17 -2.10 -6.31
CA TYR A 154 12.09 -2.60 -7.18
C TYR A 154 10.94 -1.59 -7.29
N ALA A 155 10.57 -0.94 -6.19
CA ALA A 155 9.57 0.13 -6.20
C ALA A 155 9.98 1.30 -7.11
N TYR A 156 11.25 1.71 -7.07
CA TYR A 156 11.78 2.77 -7.92
C TYR A 156 11.88 2.34 -9.39
N GLU A 157 12.35 1.13 -9.68
CA GLU A 157 12.39 0.57 -11.03
C GLU A 157 11.00 0.47 -11.64
N PHE A 158 10.02 -0.06 -10.87
CA PHE A 158 8.60 -0.08 -11.22
C PHE A 158 8.13 1.32 -11.62
N LEU A 159 8.34 2.30 -10.76
CA LEU A 159 7.89 3.66 -10.96
C LEU A 159 8.49 4.29 -12.23
N ARG A 160 9.78 4.06 -12.51
CA ARG A 160 10.43 4.54 -13.71
C ARG A 160 9.82 3.94 -14.98
N LYS A 161 9.55 2.63 -14.98
CA LYS A 161 8.92 1.93 -16.11
C LYS A 161 7.48 2.40 -16.28
N TRP A 162 6.75 2.58 -15.18
CA TRP A 162 5.39 3.11 -15.20
C TRP A 162 5.32 4.50 -15.82
N PHE A 163 6.22 5.40 -15.49
CA PHE A 163 6.27 6.75 -16.05
C PHE A 163 6.70 6.78 -17.54
N VAL A 164 7.37 5.77 -18.05
CA VAL A 164 7.65 5.67 -19.50
C VAL A 164 6.35 5.56 -20.29
N GLU A 165 5.37 4.87 -19.75
CA GLU A 165 4.06 4.65 -20.36
C GLU A 165 3.03 5.71 -20.00
N HIS A 166 3.22 6.40 -18.86
CA HIS A 166 2.33 7.40 -18.31
C HIS A 166 3.00 8.77 -18.20
N GLN A 167 3.64 9.23 -19.29
CA GLN A 167 4.42 10.48 -19.30
C GLN A 167 3.60 11.73 -18.97
N GLU A 168 2.30 11.68 -19.19
CA GLU A 168 1.36 12.76 -18.86
C GLU A 168 1.34 13.12 -17.37
N TYR A 169 1.72 12.17 -16.46
CA TYR A 169 1.76 12.37 -15.01
C TYR A 169 3.12 12.87 -14.49
N LEU A 170 4.16 12.99 -15.32
CA LEU A 170 5.49 13.47 -14.89
C LEU A 170 5.48 14.88 -14.31
N LYS A 171 4.48 15.70 -14.67
CA LYS A 171 4.34 17.06 -14.15
C LYS A 171 3.53 17.14 -12.86
N ASN A 172 2.75 16.12 -12.54
CA ASN A 172 1.95 16.10 -11.33
C ASN A 172 2.85 16.12 -10.09
N PRO A 173 2.47 16.83 -9.02
CA PRO A 173 3.17 16.69 -7.73
C PRO A 173 3.16 15.24 -7.29
N PHE A 174 4.33 14.67 -7.03
CA PHE A 174 4.47 13.25 -6.69
C PHE A 174 4.75 13.08 -5.20
N TYR A 175 4.03 12.14 -4.59
CA TYR A 175 4.12 11.81 -3.17
C TYR A 175 4.28 10.31 -2.99
N VAL A 176 5.08 9.91 -2.00
CA VAL A 176 5.19 8.53 -1.53
C VAL A 176 4.45 8.46 -0.19
N ALA A 177 3.58 7.49 -0.05
CA ALA A 177 2.73 7.34 1.13
C ALA A 177 2.50 5.87 1.48
N GLY A 178 2.09 5.60 2.71
CA GLY A 178 1.73 4.26 3.14
C GLY A 178 1.36 4.21 4.62
N ASP A 179 1.02 3.03 5.10
CA ASP A 179 0.59 2.75 6.46
C ASP A 179 1.42 1.63 7.12
N SER A 180 1.41 1.55 8.46
CA SER A 180 2.00 0.47 9.25
C SER A 180 3.49 0.24 8.92
N TYR A 181 3.90 -0.98 8.54
CA TYR A 181 5.28 -1.30 8.13
C TYR A 181 5.83 -0.39 7.02
N SER A 182 4.95 0.26 6.26
CA SER A 182 5.37 1.25 5.26
C SER A 182 6.04 2.47 5.87
N GLY A 183 5.96 2.67 7.18
CA GLY A 183 6.81 3.59 7.92
C GLY A 183 8.29 3.34 7.70
N ILE A 184 8.71 2.08 7.46
CA ILE A 184 10.06 1.71 7.04
C ILE A 184 10.20 1.91 5.52
N THR A 185 9.26 1.41 4.72
CA THR A 185 9.35 1.39 3.26
C THR A 185 9.33 2.79 2.64
N VAL A 186 8.43 3.67 3.10
CA VAL A 186 8.21 5.01 2.49
C VAL A 186 9.46 5.91 2.55
N PRO A 187 10.16 6.11 3.69
CA PRO A 187 11.35 6.96 3.72
C PRO A 187 12.49 6.38 2.88
N ILE A 188 12.67 5.06 2.83
CA ILE A 188 13.70 4.40 2.02
C ILE A 188 13.39 4.60 0.53
N VAL A 189 12.16 4.30 0.08
CA VAL A 189 11.75 4.50 -1.32
C VAL A 189 11.87 5.97 -1.73
N THR A 190 11.47 6.89 -0.84
CA THR A 190 11.58 8.34 -1.09
C THR A 190 13.04 8.75 -1.28
N GLU A 191 13.95 8.22 -0.45
CA GLU A 191 15.38 8.50 -0.59
C GLU A 191 15.96 7.91 -1.88
N VAL A 192 15.61 6.68 -2.24
CA VAL A 192 16.05 6.05 -3.51
C VAL A 192 15.59 6.87 -4.71
N ILE A 193 14.33 7.34 -4.72
CA ILE A 193 13.82 8.24 -5.77
C ILE A 193 14.60 9.57 -5.79
N SER A 194 14.79 10.19 -4.62
CA SER A 194 15.53 11.45 -4.49
C SER A 194 16.96 11.34 -4.99
N ASN A 195 17.67 10.28 -4.62
CA ASN A 195 19.03 10.01 -5.09
C ASN A 195 19.06 9.78 -6.60
N GLY A 196 18.06 9.10 -7.17
CA GLY A 196 17.93 8.95 -8.62
C GLY A 196 17.76 10.29 -9.35
N ILE A 197 17.00 11.23 -8.76
CA ILE A 197 16.83 12.60 -9.28
C ILE A 197 18.17 13.34 -9.23
N ASP A 198 18.89 13.28 -8.10
CA ASP A 198 20.20 13.93 -7.92
C ASP A 198 21.26 13.41 -8.91
N MET A 199 21.22 12.10 -9.23
CA MET A 199 22.07 11.46 -10.23
C MET A 199 21.63 11.74 -11.67
N GLY A 200 20.55 12.47 -11.91
CA GLY A 200 20.03 12.77 -13.25
C GLY A 200 19.37 11.60 -13.97
N ILE A 201 18.97 10.55 -13.24
CA ILE A 201 18.31 9.36 -13.81
C ILE A 201 16.92 9.71 -14.33
N LYS A 202 16.64 9.37 -15.58
CA LYS A 202 15.34 9.62 -16.23
C LYS A 202 14.33 8.48 -15.95
N PRO A 203 13.01 8.76 -15.99
CA PRO A 203 12.38 10.08 -16.12
C PRO A 203 12.51 10.94 -14.86
N TRP A 204 12.37 12.27 -14.99
CA TRP A 204 12.43 13.19 -13.84
C TRP A 204 11.09 13.20 -13.11
N ILE A 205 11.08 12.71 -11.89
CA ILE A 205 9.91 12.60 -11.04
C ILE A 205 9.77 13.89 -10.22
N ASN A 206 8.59 14.49 -10.20
CA ASN A 206 8.32 15.73 -9.47
C ASN A 206 8.04 15.44 -7.97
N LEU A 207 9.00 14.81 -7.29
CA LEU A 207 8.90 14.39 -5.88
C LEU A 207 8.71 15.62 -4.97
N LYS A 208 7.69 15.58 -4.12
CA LYS A 208 7.34 16.66 -3.17
C LYS A 208 7.52 16.26 -1.72
N SER A 209 7.19 15.03 -1.37
CA SER A 209 7.12 14.62 0.03
C SER A 209 6.87 13.13 0.19
N SER A 210 7.06 12.66 1.42
CA SER A 210 6.55 11.38 1.92
C SER A 210 5.43 11.60 2.94
N VAL A 211 4.43 10.73 2.93
CA VAL A 211 3.36 10.66 3.93
C VAL A 211 3.46 9.30 4.61
N ASN A 212 3.74 9.28 5.90
CA ASN A 212 3.89 8.05 6.67
C ASN A 212 2.83 7.92 7.75
N ASN A 213 2.33 6.68 7.88
CA ASN A 213 1.58 6.22 9.03
C ASN A 213 2.54 5.41 9.93
N CYS A 214 2.81 5.91 11.12
CA CYS A 214 3.49 5.30 12.26
C CYS A 214 4.65 4.32 11.97
N GLU A 215 5.86 4.73 12.28
CA GLU A 215 7.03 3.86 12.38
C GLU A 215 7.18 3.29 13.78
N GLY A 216 7.28 1.96 13.89
CA GLY A 216 7.57 1.29 15.15
C GLY A 216 8.98 0.72 15.19
N GLU A 217 9.80 1.17 16.14
CA GLU A 217 11.06 0.51 16.52
C GLU A 217 10.85 -0.85 17.23
N TYR A 218 9.66 -1.48 17.06
CA TYR A 218 9.23 -2.62 17.89
C TYR A 218 9.44 -3.98 17.26
N LEU A 219 10.12 -4.04 16.12
CA LEU A 219 10.46 -5.30 15.45
C LEU A 219 11.75 -5.94 15.98
N HIS A 220 12.14 -5.68 17.22
CA HIS A 220 13.23 -6.43 17.81
C HIS A 220 12.82 -7.90 17.97
N ASN A 221 13.47 -8.76 17.19
CA ASN A 221 13.52 -10.19 17.43
C ASN A 221 13.80 -10.42 18.92
N GLY A 222 12.81 -10.85 19.64
CA GLY A 222 12.73 -11.19 21.06
C GLY A 222 13.83 -10.66 21.99
N PRO A 223 13.48 -10.18 23.16
CA PRO A 223 14.46 -9.60 24.06
C PRO A 223 15.55 -10.63 24.36
N THR A 224 16.83 -10.24 24.23
CA THR A 224 18.00 -11.07 24.54
C THR A 224 18.11 -11.37 26.05
N ASN A 225 17.29 -10.72 26.86
CA ASN A 225 17.23 -10.81 28.30
C ASN A 225 16.00 -11.62 28.73
N SER A 226 16.22 -12.67 29.54
CA SER A 226 15.16 -13.57 30.01
C SER A 226 14.10 -12.90 30.88
N LEU A 227 14.44 -11.85 31.62
CA LEU A 227 13.49 -11.07 32.42
C LEU A 227 12.57 -10.26 31.52
N CYS A 228 13.14 -9.59 30.51
CA CYS A 228 12.38 -8.85 29.49
C CYS A 228 11.45 -9.79 28.71
N SER A 229 11.89 -11.01 28.35
CA SER A 229 11.03 -12.03 27.74
C SER A 229 9.84 -12.39 28.62
N SER A 230 10.06 -12.54 29.92
CA SER A 230 8.98 -12.84 30.88
C SER A 230 8.00 -11.68 31.03
N ASP A 231 8.50 -10.44 31.02
CA ASP A 231 7.68 -9.24 31.09
C ASP A 231 6.83 -9.07 29.82
N MET A 232 7.40 -9.36 28.64
CA MET A 232 6.66 -9.36 27.38
C MET A 232 5.54 -10.39 27.35
N ILE A 233 5.77 -11.61 27.81
CA ILE A 233 4.75 -12.66 27.96
C ILE A 233 3.63 -12.20 28.90
N MET A 234 3.98 -11.53 30.00
CA MET A 234 2.98 -10.98 30.94
C MET A 234 2.15 -9.86 30.28
N ILE A 235 2.79 -8.96 29.54
CA ILE A 235 2.10 -7.91 28.79
C ILE A 235 1.15 -8.52 27.76
N GLU A 236 1.59 -9.48 26.97
CA GLU A 236 0.76 -10.19 26.00
C GLU A 236 -0.45 -10.84 26.67
N TRP A 237 -0.25 -11.46 27.84
CA TRP A 237 -1.33 -12.05 28.60
C TRP A 237 -2.34 -11.01 29.14
N LEU A 238 -1.86 -9.85 29.59
CA LEU A 238 -2.71 -8.76 30.11
C LEU A 238 -3.54 -8.10 29.00
N VAL A 239 -3.02 -8.02 27.78
CA VAL A 239 -3.68 -7.34 26.65
C VAL A 239 -4.39 -8.29 25.69
N LYS A 240 -4.38 -9.60 25.95
CA LYS A 240 -4.92 -10.65 25.06
C LYS A 240 -6.39 -10.47 24.66
N ASP A 241 -7.17 -9.83 25.53
CA ASP A 241 -8.61 -9.57 25.33
C ASP A 241 -8.86 -8.17 24.73
N ILE A 242 -7.81 -7.43 24.39
CA ILE A 242 -7.88 -6.12 23.75
C ILE A 242 -7.63 -6.29 22.25
N TYR A 243 -8.49 -5.69 21.44
CA TYR A 243 -8.24 -5.61 20.00
C TYR A 243 -7.19 -4.53 19.71
N GLN A 244 -5.92 -4.93 19.57
CA GLN A 244 -4.77 -4.02 19.52
C GLN A 244 -4.79 -3.05 18.34
N TYR A 245 -5.46 -3.41 17.24
CA TYR A 245 -5.62 -2.52 16.08
C TYR A 245 -6.59 -1.35 16.34
N ASN A 246 -7.50 -1.49 17.32
CA ASN A 246 -8.33 -0.41 17.84
C ASN A 246 -8.85 -0.80 19.22
N ILE A 247 -8.25 -0.25 20.28
CA ILE A 247 -8.47 -0.67 21.66
C ILE A 247 -9.91 -0.49 22.18
N LEU A 248 -10.75 0.27 21.50
CA LEU A 248 -12.16 0.46 21.87
C LEU A 248 -13.12 -0.37 20.99
N GLU A 249 -12.61 -1.09 20.00
CA GLU A 249 -13.41 -2.06 19.26
C GLU A 249 -13.41 -3.44 19.97
N PRO A 250 -14.52 -4.18 19.92
CA PRO A 250 -14.53 -5.52 20.49
C PRO A 250 -13.58 -6.44 19.70
N PRO A 251 -12.84 -7.33 20.38
CA PRO A 251 -12.04 -8.34 19.69
C PRO A 251 -12.98 -9.21 18.83
N CYS A 252 -12.58 -9.41 17.58
CA CYS A 252 -13.16 -10.43 16.74
C CYS A 252 -12.70 -11.79 17.23
N GLU A 253 -13.57 -12.77 17.33
CA GLU A 253 -13.15 -14.16 17.22
C GLU A 253 -12.63 -14.37 15.79
N LEU A 254 -11.43 -13.88 15.53
CA LEU A 254 -10.70 -14.18 14.30
C LEU A 254 -10.50 -15.69 14.31
N ALA A 255 -11.08 -16.36 13.33
CA ALA A 255 -10.61 -17.69 13.01
C ALA A 255 -9.11 -17.55 12.81
N SER A 256 -8.33 -18.17 13.71
CA SER A 256 -6.89 -18.08 13.74
C SER A 256 -6.33 -18.19 12.32
N TYR A 257 -5.45 -17.31 11.94
CA TYR A 257 -4.75 -17.26 10.64
C TYR A 257 -3.91 -18.53 10.35
N GLU A 258 -4.10 -19.57 11.12
CA GLU A 258 -3.38 -20.82 11.01
C GLU A 258 -3.97 -21.70 9.91
N SER A 259 -3.33 -21.64 8.78
CA SER A 259 -3.38 -22.58 7.64
C SER A 259 -4.42 -22.33 6.53
N ARG A 260 -4.00 -22.60 5.29
CA ARG A 260 -4.86 -22.66 4.08
C ARG A 260 -6.17 -23.45 4.26
N ARG A 261 -6.18 -24.40 5.19
CA ARG A 261 -7.37 -25.23 5.51
C ARG A 261 -8.42 -24.42 6.26
N SER A 262 -7.99 -23.58 7.19
CA SER A 262 -8.82 -22.61 7.92
C SER A 262 -9.47 -21.58 6.99
N LEU A 263 -8.72 -21.10 5.99
CA LEU A 263 -9.20 -20.17 4.98
C LEU A 263 -10.40 -20.73 4.18
N ILE A 264 -10.25 -21.95 3.66
CA ILE A 264 -11.31 -22.62 2.89
C ILE A 264 -12.53 -22.92 3.79
N GLU A 265 -12.30 -23.34 5.04
CA GLU A 265 -13.35 -23.58 6.02
C GLU A 265 -14.10 -22.29 6.42
N ASN A 266 -13.39 -21.16 6.53
CA ASN A 266 -13.98 -19.86 6.81
C ASN A 266 -14.81 -19.34 5.63
N ILE A 267 -14.30 -19.46 4.42
CA ILE A 267 -15.06 -19.14 3.20
C ILE A 267 -16.33 -20.00 3.12
N GLN A 268 -16.24 -21.29 3.46
CA GLN A 268 -17.41 -22.19 3.48
C GLN A 268 -18.41 -21.82 4.58
N LYS A 269 -17.95 -21.43 5.78
CA LYS A 269 -18.82 -20.95 6.86
C LYS A 269 -19.52 -19.65 6.50
N LEU A 270 -18.81 -18.69 5.91
CA LEU A 270 -19.38 -17.41 5.47
C LEU A 270 -20.40 -17.59 4.33
N LYS A 271 -20.23 -18.60 3.46
CA LYS A 271 -21.19 -18.93 2.40
C LYS A 271 -22.45 -19.65 2.90
N ASN A 272 -22.52 -20.03 4.18
CA ASN A 272 -23.71 -20.71 4.73
C ASN A 272 -24.69 -19.70 5.33
N PRO A 273 -25.87 -19.49 4.71
CA PRO A 273 -26.87 -18.52 5.22
C PRO A 273 -27.35 -18.80 6.65
N ALA A 274 -27.29 -20.06 7.12
CA ALA A 274 -27.73 -20.45 8.46
C ALA A 274 -26.79 -19.96 9.58
N THR A 275 -25.55 -19.55 9.26
CA THR A 275 -24.58 -19.04 10.23
C THR A 275 -24.52 -17.51 10.25
N HIS A 276 -25.30 -16.82 9.40
CA HIS A 276 -25.30 -15.36 9.30
C HIS A 276 -26.16 -14.72 10.39
N SER A 277 -25.62 -14.60 11.58
CA SER A 277 -26.20 -13.72 12.61
C SER A 277 -25.77 -12.24 12.44
N GLY A 278 -25.39 -11.82 11.22
CA GLY A 278 -24.83 -10.50 10.89
C GLY A 278 -23.33 -10.41 11.16
N ILE A 279 -22.62 -9.60 10.38
CA ILE A 279 -21.22 -9.29 10.62
C ILE A 279 -21.13 -8.44 11.89
N LYS A 280 -20.42 -8.96 12.91
CA LYS A 280 -20.38 -8.37 14.25
C LYS A 280 -19.11 -7.58 14.53
N CYS A 281 -18.08 -7.75 13.71
CA CYS A 281 -16.78 -7.16 13.95
C CYS A 281 -15.99 -6.93 12.64
N ARG A 282 -14.98 -6.08 12.72
CA ARG A 282 -14.16 -5.63 11.57
C ARG A 282 -13.46 -6.78 10.82
N GLY A 283 -12.92 -7.77 11.53
CA GLY A 283 -12.25 -8.91 10.90
C GLY A 283 -13.19 -9.72 9.99
N GLN A 284 -14.48 -9.84 10.32
CA GLN A 284 -15.44 -10.48 9.42
C GLN A 284 -15.71 -9.67 8.16
N TRP A 285 -15.49 -8.36 8.19
CA TRP A 285 -15.56 -7.51 7.01
C TRP A 285 -14.37 -7.81 6.08
N HIS A 286 -13.17 -7.98 6.63
CA HIS A 286 -11.98 -8.36 5.87
C HIS A 286 -12.13 -9.75 5.22
N ASP A 287 -12.84 -10.67 5.86
CA ASP A 287 -13.17 -11.97 5.25
C ASP A 287 -13.97 -11.83 3.92
N LEU A 288 -14.80 -10.78 3.78
CA LEU A 288 -15.51 -10.52 2.52
C LEU A 288 -14.55 -10.13 1.39
N GLY A 289 -13.51 -9.37 1.67
CA GLY A 289 -12.49 -9.04 0.68
C GLY A 289 -11.73 -10.26 0.21
N LEU A 290 -11.45 -11.18 1.13
CA LEU A 290 -10.85 -12.46 0.79
C LEU A 290 -11.73 -13.28 -0.18
N ILE A 291 -13.05 -13.34 0.08
CA ILE A 291 -14.00 -14.02 -0.82
C ILE A 291 -14.04 -13.32 -2.18
N TRP A 292 -14.10 -11.98 -2.18
CA TRP A 292 -14.21 -11.18 -3.39
C TRP A 292 -12.94 -11.28 -4.26
N ALA A 293 -11.76 -11.10 -3.68
CA ALA A 293 -10.48 -11.11 -4.40
C ALA A 293 -10.12 -12.51 -4.97
N ASN A 294 -10.67 -13.58 -4.39
CA ASN A 294 -10.48 -14.94 -4.88
C ASN A 294 -11.58 -15.41 -5.84
N ASP A 295 -12.57 -14.58 -6.15
CA ASP A 295 -13.54 -14.91 -7.20
C ASP A 295 -12.89 -14.82 -8.57
N LYS A 296 -13.12 -15.83 -9.40
CA LYS A 296 -12.50 -15.91 -10.72
C LYS A 296 -12.88 -14.75 -11.64
N ASN A 297 -14.14 -14.29 -11.57
CA ASN A 297 -14.59 -13.18 -12.41
C ASN A 297 -13.95 -11.87 -11.96
N VAL A 298 -13.69 -11.70 -10.66
CA VAL A 298 -12.95 -10.57 -10.11
C VAL A 298 -11.51 -10.57 -10.60
N GLN A 299 -10.82 -11.71 -10.51
CA GLN A 299 -9.43 -11.83 -10.99
C GLN A 299 -9.34 -11.63 -12.51
N ASP A 300 -10.29 -12.18 -13.28
CA ASP A 300 -10.37 -11.95 -14.73
C ASP A 300 -10.63 -10.46 -15.05
N ALA A 301 -11.51 -9.78 -14.29
CA ALA A 301 -11.79 -8.34 -14.45
C ALA A 301 -10.60 -7.45 -14.06
N LEU A 302 -9.82 -7.86 -13.08
CA LEU A 302 -8.58 -7.19 -12.66
C LEU A 302 -7.37 -7.57 -13.53
N HIS A 303 -7.53 -8.40 -14.54
CA HIS A 303 -6.46 -8.87 -15.44
C HIS A 303 -5.34 -9.63 -14.71
N VAL A 304 -5.69 -10.36 -13.65
CA VAL A 304 -4.74 -11.18 -12.89
C VAL A 304 -4.27 -12.36 -13.73
N ARG A 305 -2.96 -12.57 -13.81
CA ARG A 305 -2.36 -13.71 -14.52
C ARG A 305 -2.63 -15.01 -13.76
N LYS A 306 -2.99 -16.06 -14.51
CA LYS A 306 -3.38 -17.36 -13.92
C LYS A 306 -2.16 -18.16 -13.48
N LYS A 307 -2.31 -18.92 -12.37
CA LYS A 307 -1.31 -19.87 -11.84
C LYS A 307 0.01 -19.23 -11.38
N THR A 308 -0.05 -18.00 -10.88
CA THR A 308 1.15 -17.30 -10.42
C THR A 308 1.41 -17.52 -8.93
N ASN A 309 0.53 -17.04 -8.05
CA ASN A 309 0.80 -16.95 -6.60
C ASN A 309 -0.20 -17.74 -5.71
N GLY A 310 -1.08 -18.54 -6.29
CA GLY A 310 -2.14 -19.25 -5.56
C GLY A 310 -3.31 -18.31 -5.19
N ALA A 311 -3.95 -18.58 -4.05
CA ALA A 311 -5.04 -17.74 -3.56
C ALA A 311 -4.50 -16.39 -3.09
N TRP A 312 -5.29 -15.35 -3.32
CA TRP A 312 -5.01 -14.04 -2.73
C TRP A 312 -5.21 -14.10 -1.21
N GLU A 313 -4.30 -13.53 -0.49
CA GLU A 313 -4.33 -13.33 0.95
C GLU A 313 -4.14 -11.84 1.23
N GLU A 314 -4.87 -11.30 2.19
CA GLU A 314 -4.74 -9.88 2.55
C GLU A 314 -3.32 -9.56 3.00
N CYS A 315 -2.81 -10.33 3.95
CA CYS A 315 -1.43 -10.26 4.42
C CYS A 315 -0.81 -11.65 4.37
N ARG A 316 0.18 -11.82 3.51
CA ARG A 316 0.88 -13.10 3.36
C ARG A 316 2.09 -13.16 4.29
N SER A 317 1.98 -13.95 5.36
CA SER A 317 3.04 -14.09 6.37
C SER A 317 4.23 -14.95 5.93
N ASN A 318 4.05 -15.78 4.90
CA ASN A 318 5.09 -16.71 4.43
C ASN A 318 5.86 -16.23 3.19
N ILE A 319 5.87 -14.93 2.94
CA ILE A 319 6.75 -14.33 1.94
C ILE A 319 8.21 -14.51 2.36
N SER A 320 9.11 -14.68 1.39
CA SER A 320 10.55 -14.74 1.66
C SER A 320 11.12 -13.32 1.69
N PHE A 321 11.02 -12.69 2.87
CA PHE A 321 11.38 -11.28 3.06
C PHE A 321 12.30 -11.09 4.26
N GLY A 322 13.34 -10.27 4.08
CA GLY A 322 14.27 -9.84 5.12
C GLY A 322 13.96 -8.44 5.60
N ALA A 323 13.39 -8.29 6.81
CA ALA A 323 13.33 -7.01 7.50
C ALA A 323 14.73 -6.70 8.04
N ILE A 324 15.49 -5.87 7.33
CA ILE A 324 16.91 -5.59 7.63
C ILE A 324 17.14 -4.15 8.10
N ILE A 325 16.15 -3.31 8.04
CA ILE A 325 16.19 -1.93 8.49
C ILE A 325 15.49 -1.81 9.84
N ASP A 326 16.26 -1.54 10.88
CA ASP A 326 15.77 -1.38 12.25
C ASP A 326 15.46 0.08 12.61
N ASN A 327 15.97 1.04 11.83
CA ASN A 327 15.87 2.46 12.13
C ASN A 327 15.81 3.32 10.87
N THR A 328 14.75 4.08 10.72
CA THR A 328 14.53 4.98 9.58
C THR A 328 14.77 6.45 9.89
N ILE A 329 15.12 6.81 11.13
CA ILE A 329 15.45 8.18 11.53
C ILE A 329 16.50 8.84 10.60
N PRO A 330 17.60 8.16 10.19
CA PRO A 330 18.56 8.75 9.26
C PRO A 330 17.97 9.12 7.88
N TYR A 331 17.02 8.35 7.40
CA TYR A 331 16.30 8.64 6.15
C TYR A 331 15.44 9.90 6.29
N HIS A 332 14.70 10.03 7.39
CA HIS A 332 13.91 11.24 7.68
C HIS A 332 14.79 12.49 7.80
N GLU A 333 15.94 12.39 8.46
CA GLU A 333 16.91 13.48 8.53
C GLU A 333 17.43 13.89 7.15
N ASN A 334 17.80 12.91 6.30
CA ASN A 334 18.29 13.17 4.96
C ASN A 334 17.24 13.85 4.08
N LEU A 335 16.02 13.32 4.08
CA LEU A 335 14.89 13.87 3.32
C LEU A 335 14.54 15.28 3.80
N SER A 336 14.53 15.48 5.11
CA SER A 336 14.29 16.78 5.73
C SER A 336 15.37 17.82 5.33
N ARG A 337 16.66 17.44 5.35
CA ARG A 337 17.76 18.30 4.88
C ARG A 337 17.64 18.66 3.40
N LYS A 338 17.04 17.81 2.58
CA LYS A 338 16.74 18.08 1.17
C LYS A 338 15.48 18.94 0.98
N GLY A 339 14.79 19.32 2.08
CA GLY A 339 13.62 20.19 2.06
C GLY A 339 12.30 19.50 1.73
N PHE A 340 12.24 18.18 1.81
CA PHE A 340 10.98 17.46 1.63
C PHE A 340 10.07 17.65 2.85
N ARG A 341 8.79 17.89 2.59
CA ARG A 341 7.74 17.93 3.62
C ARG A 341 7.41 16.50 4.07
N SER A 342 6.94 16.38 5.30
CA SER A 342 6.36 15.11 5.76
C SER A 342 5.10 15.32 6.58
N LEU A 343 4.11 14.43 6.41
CA LEU A 343 2.96 14.30 7.29
C LEU A 343 3.05 12.93 7.92
N ILE A 344 3.21 12.89 9.24
CA ILE A 344 3.16 11.70 10.06
C ILE A 344 1.86 11.76 10.83
N TYR A 345 1.09 10.68 10.85
CA TYR A 345 -0.14 10.64 11.63
C TYR A 345 -0.33 9.28 12.32
N SER A 346 -1.06 9.26 13.41
CA SER A 346 -1.32 8.06 14.20
C SER A 346 -2.74 8.10 14.76
N GLY A 347 -3.44 6.98 14.73
CA GLY A 347 -4.68 6.81 15.46
C GLY A 347 -4.43 6.82 16.97
N ASP A 348 -5.24 7.51 17.76
CA ASP A 348 -5.05 7.53 19.23
C ASP A 348 -5.61 6.28 19.95
N HIS A 349 -6.24 5.38 19.21
CA HIS A 349 -6.69 4.05 19.66
C HIS A 349 -5.80 2.90 19.15
N ASP A 350 -4.73 3.21 18.44
CA ASP A 350 -3.77 2.23 17.94
C ASP A 350 -2.84 1.77 19.07
N MET A 351 -2.82 0.46 19.32
CA MET A 351 -1.91 -0.16 20.28
C MET A 351 -0.77 -0.93 19.58
N VAL A 352 -0.88 -1.19 18.27
CA VAL A 352 0.17 -1.83 17.47
C VAL A 352 1.34 -0.87 17.28
N VAL A 353 1.04 0.39 16.90
CA VAL A 353 2.03 1.47 16.78
C VAL A 353 1.49 2.73 17.49
N PRO A 354 1.58 2.78 18.82
CA PRO A 354 0.99 3.85 19.61
C PRO A 354 1.55 5.24 19.24
N PHE A 355 0.68 6.26 19.21
CA PHE A 355 1.07 7.62 18.84
C PHE A 355 2.17 8.22 19.76
N ILE A 356 2.25 7.77 21.03
CA ILE A 356 3.31 8.19 21.96
C ILE A 356 4.71 7.75 21.47
N SER A 357 4.83 6.57 20.87
CA SER A 357 6.09 6.11 20.28
C SER A 357 6.46 6.94 19.06
N THR A 358 5.44 7.23 18.23
CA THR A 358 5.60 8.10 17.07
C THR A 358 6.06 9.49 17.48
N GLU A 359 5.47 10.09 18.52
CA GLU A 359 5.91 11.37 19.08
C GLU A 359 7.35 11.30 19.63
N ALA A 360 7.73 10.18 20.25
CA ALA A 360 9.05 10.01 20.84
C ALA A 360 10.16 10.05 19.76
N TRP A 361 10.05 9.28 18.67
CA TRP A 361 11.06 9.31 17.61
C TRP A 361 11.08 10.64 16.86
N ILE A 362 9.92 11.29 16.61
CA ILE A 362 9.88 12.62 16.01
C ILE A 362 10.62 13.63 16.91
N THR A 363 10.41 13.54 18.21
CA THR A 363 11.11 14.40 19.20
C THR A 363 12.62 14.16 19.20
N SER A 364 13.07 12.92 18.98
CA SER A 364 14.51 12.60 18.92
C SER A 364 15.23 13.24 17.73
N LEU A 365 14.51 13.63 16.65
CA LEU A 365 15.06 14.43 15.55
C LEU A 365 15.48 15.85 15.98
N ASN A 366 15.01 16.32 17.13
CA ASN A 366 15.38 17.59 17.74
C ASN A 366 15.17 18.84 16.85
N TYR A 367 14.14 18.82 15.99
CA TYR A 367 13.76 19.98 15.20
C TYR A 367 12.93 20.97 16.04
N PRO A 368 13.16 22.29 15.89
CA PRO A 368 12.35 23.31 16.56
C PRO A 368 10.87 23.19 16.23
N ILE A 369 10.03 23.28 17.26
CA ILE A 369 8.57 23.33 17.10
C ILE A 369 8.19 24.71 16.55
N VAL A 370 7.43 24.74 15.45
CA VAL A 370 6.90 25.99 14.85
C VAL A 370 5.46 26.24 15.31
N VAL A 371 4.65 25.19 15.36
CA VAL A 371 3.29 25.24 15.90
C VAL A 371 3.17 24.11 16.91
N ASP A 372 2.96 24.46 18.18
CA ASP A 372 2.80 23.47 19.25
C ASP A 372 1.42 22.82 19.22
N TRP A 373 1.24 21.75 20.03
CA TRP A 373 0.02 20.99 20.11
C TRP A 373 -1.22 21.86 20.12
N LYS A 374 -2.07 21.68 19.14
CA LYS A 374 -3.38 22.30 19.05
C LYS A 374 -4.38 21.30 18.49
N PRO A 375 -5.66 21.41 18.83
CA PRO A 375 -6.69 20.61 18.18
C PRO A 375 -6.82 21.03 16.71
N TRP A 376 -7.06 20.04 15.83
CA TRP A 376 -7.53 20.28 14.47
C TRP A 376 -8.98 19.84 14.34
N ILE A 377 -9.75 20.55 13.52
CA ILE A 377 -11.21 20.51 13.54
C ILE A 377 -11.73 20.02 12.18
N VAL A 378 -12.71 19.11 12.22
CA VAL A 378 -13.51 18.70 11.06
C VAL A 378 -14.98 18.77 11.47
N ASP A 379 -15.80 19.43 10.65
CA ASP A 379 -17.24 19.61 10.87
C ASP A 379 -17.59 20.12 12.28
N GLY A 380 -16.77 21.06 12.81
CA GLY A 380 -16.96 21.65 14.12
C GLY A 380 -16.59 20.76 15.31
N GLN A 381 -16.01 19.57 15.07
CA GLN A 381 -15.56 18.64 16.09
C GLN A 381 -14.04 18.49 16.09
N VAL A 382 -13.46 18.21 17.27
CA VAL A 382 -12.04 17.91 17.40
C VAL A 382 -11.77 16.55 16.71
N ALA A 383 -11.03 16.58 15.61
CA ALA A 383 -10.64 15.42 14.83
C ALA A 383 -9.32 14.78 15.30
N GLY A 384 -8.56 15.51 16.11
CA GLY A 384 -7.30 15.09 16.70
C GLY A 384 -6.48 16.30 17.12
N TYR A 385 -5.19 16.10 17.33
CA TYR A 385 -4.23 17.12 17.69
C TYR A 385 -3.07 17.13 16.70
N THR A 386 -2.45 18.29 16.48
CA THR A 386 -1.36 18.44 15.53
C THR A 386 -0.25 19.33 16.06
N ARG A 387 0.98 19.06 15.63
CA ARG A 387 2.20 19.83 15.88
C ARG A 387 3.00 19.94 14.59
N SER A 388 3.62 21.07 14.34
CA SER A 388 4.47 21.29 13.16
C SER A 388 5.88 21.71 13.57
N TYR A 389 6.87 21.28 12.80
CA TYR A 389 8.28 21.49 13.05
C TYR A 389 8.95 22.29 11.93
N SER A 390 10.10 22.90 12.23
CA SER A 390 10.83 23.81 11.31
C SER A 390 11.31 23.12 10.02
N ASN A 391 11.43 21.81 10.03
CA ASN A 391 11.80 20.98 8.89
C ASN A 391 10.64 20.61 7.96
N GLN A 392 9.51 21.33 8.06
CA GLN A 392 8.28 21.07 7.31
C GLN A 392 7.61 19.72 7.64
N MET A 393 7.97 19.10 8.76
CA MET A 393 7.28 17.93 9.28
C MET A 393 6.02 18.35 10.03
N THR A 394 4.92 17.67 9.80
CA THR A 394 3.67 17.79 10.55
C THR A 394 3.36 16.46 11.19
N PHE A 395 3.15 16.44 12.50
CA PHE A 395 2.62 15.28 13.21
C PHE A 395 1.17 15.53 13.61
N ALA A 396 0.32 14.52 13.41
CA ALA A 396 -1.09 14.59 13.77
C ALA A 396 -1.57 13.30 14.42
N THR A 397 -2.39 13.41 15.46
CA THR A 397 -3.22 12.28 15.92
C THR A 397 -4.58 12.32 15.25
N VAL A 398 -5.21 11.16 15.07
CA VAL A 398 -6.59 11.02 14.60
C VAL A 398 -7.43 10.47 15.74
N LYS A 399 -8.35 11.29 16.27
CA LYS A 399 -9.18 10.95 17.42
C LYS A 399 -10.13 9.81 17.09
N GLY A 400 -10.04 8.72 17.86
CA GLY A 400 -10.81 7.50 17.66
C GLY A 400 -10.31 6.67 16.49
N GLY A 401 -9.18 7.02 15.89
CA GLY A 401 -8.50 6.25 14.86
C GLY A 401 -7.81 5.03 15.45
N GLY A 402 -7.93 3.88 14.79
CA GLY A 402 -7.14 2.69 15.08
C GLY A 402 -5.88 2.64 14.22
N HIS A 403 -5.28 1.45 14.08
CA HIS A 403 -4.04 1.19 13.34
C HIS A 403 -4.14 1.63 11.86
N THR A 404 -5.21 1.24 11.18
CA THR A 404 -5.61 1.77 9.88
C THR A 404 -6.59 2.91 10.09
N ALA A 405 -6.07 4.10 10.44
CA ALA A 405 -6.91 5.24 10.81
C ALA A 405 -7.94 5.62 9.72
N PRO A 406 -7.65 5.58 8.40
CA PRO A 406 -8.64 5.87 7.37
C PRO A 406 -9.84 4.90 7.37
N GLU A 407 -9.65 3.66 7.78
CA GLU A 407 -10.73 2.68 7.89
C GLU A 407 -11.72 3.01 9.00
N SER A 408 -11.21 3.49 10.15
CA SER A 408 -12.04 3.81 11.31
C SER A 408 -12.54 5.25 11.32
N LYS A 409 -11.79 6.18 10.71
CA LYS A 409 -12.02 7.63 10.66
C LYS A 409 -11.85 8.22 9.26
N PRO A 410 -12.64 7.75 8.28
CA PRO A 410 -12.48 8.14 6.88
C PRO A 410 -12.68 9.64 6.63
N VAL A 411 -13.62 10.28 7.33
CA VAL A 411 -13.93 11.72 7.18
C VAL A 411 -12.74 12.57 7.60
N GLU A 412 -12.21 12.27 8.79
CA GLU A 412 -11.08 12.98 9.39
C GLU A 412 -9.82 12.78 8.53
N CYS A 413 -9.49 11.55 8.19
CA CYS A 413 -8.30 11.22 7.40
C CYS A 413 -8.36 11.83 5.99
N PHE A 414 -9.51 11.78 5.33
CA PHE A 414 -9.69 12.47 4.04
C PHE A 414 -9.50 13.98 4.16
N SER A 415 -10.08 14.60 5.19
CA SER A 415 -9.93 16.04 5.44
C SER A 415 -8.48 16.41 5.73
N MET A 416 -7.77 15.62 6.54
CA MET A 416 -6.36 15.80 6.86
C MET A 416 -5.50 15.76 5.60
N LEU A 417 -5.63 14.72 4.77
CA LEU A 417 -4.88 14.59 3.54
C LEU A 417 -5.17 15.76 2.58
N LYS A 418 -6.44 16.08 2.36
CA LYS A 418 -6.84 17.18 1.48
C LYS A 418 -6.20 18.49 1.87
N ARG A 419 -6.28 18.88 3.17
CA ARG A 419 -5.67 20.11 3.68
C ARG A 419 -4.16 20.09 3.48
N TRP A 420 -3.52 19.00 3.85
CA TRP A 420 -2.06 18.91 3.77
C TRP A 420 -1.57 19.00 2.32
N LEU A 421 -2.23 18.33 1.36
CA LEU A 421 -1.91 18.46 -0.07
C LEU A 421 -2.11 19.88 -0.60
N SER A 422 -3.12 20.61 -0.08
CA SER A 422 -3.42 21.99 -0.46
C SER A 422 -2.60 23.05 0.30
N TYR A 423 -1.64 22.63 1.15
CA TYR A 423 -0.86 23.53 2.02
C TYR A 423 -1.73 24.31 3.02
N GLU A 424 -2.92 23.82 3.33
CA GLU A 424 -3.79 24.36 4.36
C GLU A 424 -3.39 23.80 5.73
N PRO A 425 -3.52 24.59 6.82
CA PRO A 425 -3.21 24.12 8.17
C PRO A 425 -4.22 23.08 8.64
N LEU A 426 -3.72 22.14 9.44
CA LEU A 426 -4.58 21.26 10.25
C LEU A 426 -5.06 21.99 11.48
#